data_f8afb9bcadc885e8fd7e55e2c8c92c2a
#
_entry.id   f8afb9bcadc885e8fd7e55e2c8c92c2a
#
_cell.length_a   1.000
_cell.length_b   1.000
_cell.length_c   1.000
_cell.angle_alpha   90.00
_cell.angle_beta   90.00
_cell.angle_gamma   90.00
#
_symmetry.space_group_name_H-M   'P 1'
#
loop_
_entity.id
_entity.type
_entity.pdbx_description
1 polymer ?
#
loop_
_entity_poly.entity_id
_entity_poly.type
_entity_poly.pdbx_seq_one_letter_code
_entity_poly.pdbx_strand_id
1 'polypeptide(L)'
;MAIIAKKIQDSKTKAIGSLKTSFENGNDYIFTDYRGLTVEQITALRKQLRTKDVQFKVVKNNFAKIAFGQISDTDVSSYLIGPTAVAIAPKDTNEVAKILFEFLKEAPALQVKGALVDNAVFNAAQIEAFSKLPGRLELISMLMSVMNAPVRNLASALNEVPSKLVRTVKAVADKKGGA
;
A
#
# COMPACT_ATOMS: atom_id res chain seq x y z
N MET A 1 -23.14 -11.14 -40.63
CA MET A 1 -22.73 -11.88 -39.41
C MET A 1 -23.59 -11.39 -38.27
N ALA A 2 -24.55 -12.18 -37.81
CA ALA A 2 -25.41 -11.81 -36.68
C ALA A 2 -24.61 -12.04 -35.40
N ILE A 3 -24.18 -10.96 -34.73
CA ILE A 3 -23.66 -10.99 -33.38
C ILE A 3 -24.84 -11.36 -32.49
N ILE A 4 -24.87 -12.60 -32.02
CA ILE A 4 -25.83 -13.05 -31.02
C ILE A 4 -25.53 -12.21 -29.76
N ALA A 5 -26.27 -11.14 -29.56
CA ALA A 5 -26.27 -10.36 -28.35
C ALA A 5 -26.72 -11.30 -27.21
N LYS A 6 -25.78 -11.88 -26.49
CA LYS A 6 -26.06 -12.76 -25.36
C LYS A 6 -26.80 -11.94 -24.33
N LYS A 7 -28.09 -12.18 -24.17
CA LYS A 7 -29.00 -11.47 -23.25
C LYS A 7 -28.36 -11.56 -21.85
N ILE A 8 -27.80 -10.43 -21.38
CA ILE A 8 -27.18 -10.35 -20.08
C ILE A 8 -28.32 -10.47 -19.06
N GLN A 9 -28.25 -11.50 -18.21
CA GLN A 9 -29.28 -11.70 -17.18
C GLN A 9 -29.25 -10.52 -16.20
N ASP A 10 -30.42 -10.02 -15.81
CA ASP A 10 -30.56 -8.86 -14.90
C ASP A 10 -29.76 -9.03 -13.57
N SER A 11 -29.64 -10.25 -13.08
CA SER A 11 -28.80 -10.58 -11.91
C SER A 11 -27.30 -10.28 -12.13
N LYS A 12 -26.80 -10.47 -13.34
CA LYS A 12 -25.39 -10.18 -13.69
C LYS A 12 -25.15 -8.69 -13.81
N THR A 13 -26.11 -7.97 -14.41
CA THR A 13 -26.05 -6.51 -14.55
C THR A 13 -26.08 -5.85 -13.16
N LYS A 14 -26.95 -6.31 -12.26
CA LYS A 14 -27.00 -5.85 -10.86
C LYS A 14 -25.70 -6.15 -10.12
N ALA A 15 -25.10 -7.33 -10.30
CA ALA A 15 -23.84 -7.69 -9.68
C ALA A 15 -22.66 -6.82 -10.18
N ILE A 16 -22.62 -6.54 -11.49
CA ILE A 16 -21.61 -5.62 -12.05
C ILE A 16 -21.83 -4.20 -11.53
N GLY A 17 -23.08 -3.72 -11.45
CA GLY A 17 -23.40 -2.41 -10.90
C GLY A 17 -22.99 -2.26 -9.44
N SER A 18 -23.25 -3.26 -8.59
CA SER A 18 -22.83 -3.23 -7.19
C SER A 18 -21.31 -3.27 -7.00
N LEU A 19 -20.58 -3.97 -7.88
CA LEU A 19 -19.11 -3.96 -7.91
C LEU A 19 -18.60 -2.59 -8.37
N LYS A 20 -19.20 -2.02 -9.41
CA LYS A 20 -18.84 -0.70 -9.92
C LYS A 20 -18.97 0.37 -8.83
N THR A 21 -20.11 0.45 -8.14
CA THR A 21 -20.32 1.37 -7.03
C THR A 21 -19.29 1.15 -5.90
N SER A 22 -18.90 -0.11 -5.64
CA SER A 22 -17.87 -0.41 -4.65
C SER A 22 -16.47 0.04 -5.09
N PHE A 23 -16.19 -0.03 -6.38
CA PHE A 23 -14.92 0.42 -6.94
C PHE A 23 -14.86 1.94 -7.09
N GLU A 24 -15.96 2.62 -7.40
CA GLU A 24 -16.02 4.08 -7.46
C GLU A 24 -15.72 4.75 -6.10
N ASN A 25 -15.95 4.03 -5.00
CA ASN A 25 -15.64 4.52 -3.65
C ASN A 25 -14.15 4.36 -3.26
N GLY A 26 -13.33 3.69 -4.06
CA GLY A 26 -11.90 3.49 -3.82
C GLY A 26 -11.07 4.02 -4.98
N ASN A 27 -9.89 4.56 -4.66
CA ASN A 27 -8.94 5.02 -5.67
C ASN A 27 -7.90 3.94 -5.99
N ASP A 28 -7.60 3.09 -5.01
CA ASP A 28 -6.53 2.12 -5.10
C ASP A 28 -7.04 0.70 -4.85
N TYR A 29 -6.49 -0.24 -5.59
CA TYR A 29 -6.90 -1.64 -5.57
C TYR A 29 -5.70 -2.55 -5.46
N ILE A 30 -5.69 -3.46 -4.48
CA ILE A 30 -4.67 -4.49 -4.35
C ILE A 30 -5.29 -5.85 -4.64
N PHE A 31 -4.71 -6.55 -5.61
CA PHE A 31 -5.14 -7.88 -6.04
C PHE A 31 -4.38 -8.96 -5.27
N THR A 32 -5.11 -9.84 -4.60
CA THR A 32 -4.53 -10.93 -3.80
C THR A 32 -5.14 -12.27 -4.17
N ASP A 33 -4.36 -13.34 -4.03
CA ASP A 33 -4.85 -14.71 -4.05
C ASP A 33 -5.15 -15.14 -2.61
N TYR A 34 -6.36 -15.61 -2.36
CA TYR A 34 -6.83 -16.03 -1.04
C TYR A 34 -6.83 -17.55 -0.85
N ARG A 35 -6.31 -18.30 -1.80
CA ARG A 35 -6.26 -19.77 -1.70
C ARG A 35 -5.41 -20.21 -0.51
N GLY A 36 -5.91 -21.23 0.19
CA GLY A 36 -5.21 -21.81 1.34
C GLY A 36 -5.42 -21.06 2.66
N LEU A 37 -6.14 -19.94 2.66
CA LEU A 37 -6.52 -19.24 3.89
C LEU A 37 -7.71 -19.92 4.57
N THR A 38 -7.65 -20.06 5.88
CA THR A 38 -8.80 -20.50 6.68
C THR A 38 -9.84 -19.38 6.81
N VAL A 39 -11.08 -19.76 7.12
CA VAL A 39 -12.16 -18.77 7.32
C VAL A 39 -11.83 -17.81 8.47
N GLU A 40 -11.17 -18.30 9.52
CA GLU A 40 -10.73 -17.48 10.65
C GLU A 40 -9.71 -16.42 10.22
N GLN A 41 -8.71 -16.83 9.43
CA GLN A 41 -7.68 -15.93 8.88
C GLN A 41 -8.29 -14.84 8.00
N ILE A 42 -9.20 -15.21 7.09
CA ILE A 42 -9.90 -14.22 6.25
C ILE A 42 -10.73 -13.25 7.09
N THR A 43 -11.35 -13.73 8.16
CA THR A 43 -12.15 -12.90 9.05
C THR A 43 -11.27 -11.94 9.86
N ALA A 44 -10.12 -12.43 10.36
CA ALA A 44 -9.14 -11.61 11.05
C ALA A 44 -8.57 -10.50 10.13
N LEU A 45 -8.19 -10.87 8.90
CA LEU A 45 -7.73 -9.92 7.88
C LEU A 45 -8.78 -8.85 7.58
N ARG A 46 -10.03 -9.26 7.37
CA ARG A 46 -11.13 -8.30 7.15
C ARG A 46 -11.33 -7.35 8.35
N LYS A 47 -11.17 -7.84 9.57
CA LYS A 47 -11.28 -7.02 10.78
C LYS A 47 -10.17 -5.97 10.84
N GLN A 48 -8.92 -6.36 10.55
CA GLN A 48 -7.78 -5.43 10.50
C GLN A 48 -7.95 -4.39 9.38
N LEU A 49 -8.37 -4.79 8.19
CA LEU A 49 -8.57 -3.89 7.05
C LEU A 49 -9.73 -2.90 7.29
N ARG A 50 -10.80 -3.33 7.97
CA ARG A 50 -11.93 -2.45 8.34
C ARG A 50 -11.55 -1.33 9.30
N THR A 51 -10.54 -1.50 10.15
CA THR A 51 -10.06 -0.41 11.04
C THR A 51 -9.44 0.76 10.25
N LYS A 52 -9.12 0.53 8.97
CA LYS A 52 -8.57 1.51 8.04
C LYS A 52 -9.54 1.84 6.88
N ASP A 53 -10.83 1.57 7.06
CA ASP A 53 -11.90 1.79 6.08
C ASP A 53 -11.70 1.05 4.74
N VAL A 54 -10.88 0.00 4.73
CA VAL A 54 -10.58 -0.81 3.55
C VAL A 54 -11.58 -1.94 3.41
N GLN A 55 -12.14 -2.09 2.20
CA GLN A 55 -13.06 -3.17 1.89
C GLN A 55 -12.31 -4.33 1.21
N PHE A 56 -12.35 -5.51 1.82
CA PHE A 56 -11.79 -6.73 1.23
C PHE A 56 -12.92 -7.61 0.67
N LYS A 57 -12.99 -7.68 -0.66
CA LYS A 57 -14.04 -8.43 -1.38
C LYS A 57 -13.45 -9.48 -2.31
N VAL A 58 -14.03 -10.68 -2.27
CA VAL A 58 -13.78 -11.71 -3.28
C VAL A 58 -14.64 -11.39 -4.51
N VAL A 59 -14.03 -11.30 -5.66
CA VAL A 59 -14.68 -10.91 -6.91
C VAL A 59 -14.59 -12.00 -7.95
N LYS A 60 -15.60 -12.07 -8.82
CA LYS A 60 -15.55 -12.93 -9.98
C LYS A 60 -14.77 -12.22 -11.09
N ASN A 61 -13.68 -12.82 -11.57
CA ASN A 61 -12.75 -12.18 -12.52
C ASN A 61 -13.43 -11.56 -13.74
N ASN A 62 -14.38 -12.25 -14.35
CA ASN A 62 -15.09 -11.73 -15.51
C ASN A 62 -15.91 -10.46 -15.21
N PHE A 63 -16.47 -10.35 -14.00
CA PHE A 63 -17.22 -9.16 -13.60
C PHE A 63 -16.27 -8.02 -13.23
N ALA A 64 -15.16 -8.35 -12.57
CA ALA A 64 -14.11 -7.39 -12.26
C ALA A 64 -13.49 -6.80 -13.53
N LYS A 65 -13.17 -7.62 -14.54
CA LYS A 65 -12.65 -7.14 -15.84
C LYS A 65 -13.59 -6.14 -16.51
N ILE A 66 -14.89 -6.43 -16.52
CA ILE A 66 -15.88 -5.52 -17.11
C ILE A 66 -16.00 -4.22 -16.30
N ALA A 67 -15.98 -4.32 -14.96
CA ALA A 67 -16.08 -3.16 -14.08
C ALA A 67 -14.83 -2.26 -14.20
N PHE A 68 -13.63 -2.84 -14.20
CA PHE A 68 -12.39 -2.07 -14.38
C PHE A 68 -12.26 -1.46 -15.77
N GLY A 69 -12.67 -2.15 -16.83
CA GLY A 69 -12.69 -1.60 -18.18
C GLY A 69 -13.68 -0.44 -18.40
N GLN A 70 -14.58 -0.17 -17.42
CA GLN A 70 -15.47 0.99 -17.42
C GLN A 70 -14.97 2.14 -16.52
N ILE A 71 -14.05 1.86 -15.60
CA ILE A 71 -13.58 2.81 -14.59
C ILE A 71 -12.17 3.30 -14.94
N SER A 72 -11.30 2.41 -15.40
CA SER A 72 -9.90 2.71 -15.69
C SER A 72 -9.53 2.22 -17.08
N ASP A 73 -8.79 3.04 -17.83
CA ASP A 73 -8.25 2.67 -19.14
C ASP A 73 -7.05 1.72 -19.03
N THR A 74 -6.63 1.37 -17.81
CA THR A 74 -5.47 0.52 -17.56
C THR A 74 -5.85 -0.96 -17.60
N ASP A 75 -5.11 -1.76 -18.36
CA ASP A 75 -5.36 -3.20 -18.47
C ASP A 75 -4.87 -3.97 -17.24
N VAL A 76 -5.81 -4.31 -16.36
CA VAL A 76 -5.59 -5.15 -15.17
C VAL A 76 -5.86 -6.63 -15.41
N SER A 77 -6.15 -7.03 -16.66
CA SER A 77 -6.56 -8.41 -17.01
C SER A 77 -5.52 -9.45 -16.61
N SER A 78 -4.23 -9.08 -16.61
CA SER A 78 -3.11 -9.96 -16.24
C SER A 78 -3.14 -10.39 -14.77
N TYR A 79 -3.69 -9.57 -13.88
CA TYR A 79 -3.77 -9.84 -12.44
C TYR A 79 -5.08 -10.53 -12.03
N LEU A 80 -6.08 -10.51 -12.90
CA LEU A 80 -7.38 -11.15 -12.72
C LEU A 80 -7.38 -12.58 -13.27
N ILE A 81 -6.35 -13.37 -12.97
CA ILE A 81 -6.21 -14.78 -13.34
C ILE A 81 -6.28 -15.62 -12.06
N GLY A 82 -7.09 -16.69 -12.07
CA GLY A 82 -7.31 -17.55 -10.90
C GLY A 82 -8.17 -16.89 -9.81
N PRO A 83 -8.22 -17.43 -8.59
CA PRO A 83 -8.97 -16.83 -7.49
C PRO A 83 -8.39 -15.46 -7.14
N THR A 84 -9.26 -14.46 -7.06
CA THR A 84 -8.83 -13.09 -6.81
C THR A 84 -9.73 -12.44 -5.78
N ALA A 85 -9.13 -11.91 -4.75
CA ALA A 85 -9.75 -10.97 -3.83
C ALA A 85 -9.15 -9.59 -4.05
N VAL A 86 -9.97 -8.57 -3.93
CA VAL A 86 -9.59 -7.17 -4.13
C VAL A 86 -9.74 -6.43 -2.80
N ALA A 87 -8.66 -5.83 -2.34
CA ALA A 87 -8.69 -4.86 -1.27
C ALA A 87 -8.85 -3.47 -1.90
N ILE A 88 -9.92 -2.78 -1.53
CA ILE A 88 -10.28 -1.46 -2.05
C ILE A 88 -9.89 -0.44 -0.99
N ALA A 89 -8.91 0.41 -1.29
CA ALA A 89 -8.41 1.44 -0.39
C ALA A 89 -8.90 2.83 -0.83
N PRO A 90 -9.54 3.62 0.06
CA PRO A 90 -10.01 4.95 -0.30
C PRO A 90 -8.91 6.01 -0.25
N LYS A 91 -7.85 5.85 0.57
CA LYS A 91 -6.88 6.92 0.82
C LYS A 91 -5.42 6.50 0.95
N ASP A 92 -5.08 5.48 1.73
CA ASP A 92 -3.69 5.19 2.12
C ASP A 92 -3.29 3.77 1.75
N THR A 93 -2.87 3.57 0.51
CA THR A 93 -2.43 2.27 -0.03
C THR A 93 -1.24 1.69 0.71
N ASN A 94 -0.33 2.56 1.22
CA ASN A 94 0.85 2.12 1.96
C ASN A 94 0.50 1.38 3.26
N GLU A 95 -0.51 1.87 4.00
CA GLU A 95 -0.95 1.21 5.24
C GLU A 95 -1.62 -0.14 4.93
N VAL A 96 -2.40 -0.19 3.85
CA VAL A 96 -3.03 -1.43 3.39
C VAL A 96 -1.98 -2.45 2.97
N ALA A 97 -0.97 -2.02 2.21
CA ALA A 97 0.14 -2.86 1.83
C ALA A 97 0.89 -3.39 3.07
N LYS A 98 1.17 -2.55 4.09
CA LYS A 98 1.79 -2.99 5.35
C LYS A 98 0.98 -4.09 6.02
N ILE A 99 -0.32 -3.89 6.23
CA ILE A 99 -1.21 -4.87 6.87
C ILE A 99 -1.20 -6.19 6.07
N LEU A 100 -1.28 -6.12 4.75
CA LEU A 100 -1.26 -7.32 3.90
C LEU A 100 0.07 -8.07 3.99
N PHE A 101 1.20 -7.36 4.01
CA PHE A 101 2.52 -7.99 4.13
C PHE A 101 2.84 -8.47 5.55
N GLU A 102 2.32 -7.83 6.60
CA GLU A 102 2.39 -8.33 7.97
C GLU A 102 1.59 -9.63 8.10
N PHE A 103 0.37 -9.63 7.57
CA PHE A 103 -0.47 -10.82 7.54
C PHE A 103 0.11 -11.95 6.69
N LEU A 104 0.84 -11.64 5.62
CA LEU A 104 1.54 -12.61 4.79
C LEU A 104 2.64 -13.35 5.56
N LYS A 105 3.27 -12.71 6.57
CA LYS A 105 4.22 -13.37 7.47
C LYS A 105 3.53 -14.37 8.41
N GLU A 106 2.30 -14.08 8.82
CA GLU A 106 1.49 -14.98 9.67
C GLU A 106 0.83 -16.09 8.86
N ALA A 107 0.41 -15.80 7.63
CA ALA A 107 -0.29 -16.71 6.74
C ALA A 107 0.35 -16.71 5.34
N PRO A 108 1.38 -17.55 5.10
CA PRO A 108 2.11 -17.56 3.82
C PRO A 108 1.27 -18.07 2.63
N ALA A 109 0.05 -18.53 2.89
CA ALA A 109 -0.90 -18.90 1.85
C ALA A 109 -1.46 -17.70 1.08
N LEU A 110 -1.46 -16.49 1.67
CA LEU A 110 -1.85 -15.27 0.98
C LEU A 110 -0.75 -14.90 -0.04
N GLN A 111 -1.12 -14.58 -1.26
CA GLN A 111 -0.18 -14.07 -2.26
C GLN A 111 -0.70 -12.77 -2.85
N VAL A 112 0.17 -11.75 -2.89
CA VAL A 112 -0.13 -10.48 -3.57
C VAL A 112 0.25 -10.63 -5.03
N LYS A 113 -0.71 -10.43 -5.95
CA LYS A 113 -0.49 -10.52 -7.39
C LYS A 113 -0.02 -9.20 -7.98
N GLY A 114 -0.61 -8.12 -7.55
CA GLY A 114 -0.33 -6.78 -8.04
C GLY A 114 -1.26 -5.76 -7.40
N ALA A 115 -1.08 -4.50 -7.75
CA ALA A 115 -1.97 -3.42 -7.36
C ALA A 115 -2.17 -2.42 -8.51
N LEU A 116 -3.30 -1.74 -8.46
CA LEU A 116 -3.57 -0.55 -9.25
C LEU A 116 -3.67 0.63 -8.27
N VAL A 117 -2.72 1.55 -8.34
CA VAL A 117 -2.62 2.73 -7.49
C VAL A 117 -2.52 3.96 -8.39
N ASP A 118 -3.40 4.93 -8.22
CA ASP A 118 -3.45 6.16 -9.04
C ASP A 118 -3.40 5.86 -10.56
N ASN A 119 -4.14 4.86 -11.04
CA ASN A 119 -4.15 4.38 -12.42
C ASN A 119 -2.81 3.79 -12.94
N ALA A 120 -1.83 3.59 -12.08
CA ALA A 120 -0.58 2.89 -12.40
C ALA A 120 -0.60 1.45 -11.87
N VAL A 121 -0.13 0.51 -12.68
CA VAL A 121 -0.08 -0.90 -12.32
C VAL A 121 1.26 -1.22 -11.66
N PHE A 122 1.21 -1.84 -10.50
CA PHE A 122 2.37 -2.26 -9.72
C PHE A 122 2.44 -3.77 -9.58
N ASN A 123 3.63 -4.31 -9.78
CA ASN A 123 3.92 -5.72 -9.56
C ASN A 123 4.09 -6.04 -8.07
N ALA A 124 4.02 -7.32 -7.71
CA ALA A 124 4.17 -7.79 -6.33
C ALA A 124 5.45 -7.27 -5.63
N ALA A 125 6.59 -7.26 -6.33
CA ALA A 125 7.86 -6.74 -5.80
C ALA A 125 7.82 -5.23 -5.51
N GLN A 126 7.12 -4.46 -6.35
CA GLN A 126 6.95 -3.03 -6.13
C GLN A 126 6.03 -2.76 -4.94
N ILE A 127 4.98 -3.57 -4.76
CA ILE A 127 4.06 -3.44 -3.60
C ILE A 127 4.79 -3.80 -2.30
N GLU A 128 5.72 -4.77 -2.34
CA GLU A 128 6.59 -5.04 -1.20
C GLU A 128 7.46 -3.82 -0.85
N ALA A 129 8.01 -3.11 -1.84
CA ALA A 129 8.71 -1.85 -1.60
C ALA A 129 7.77 -0.78 -1.01
N PHE A 130 6.53 -0.68 -1.49
CA PHE A 130 5.50 0.20 -0.93
C PHE A 130 5.20 -0.12 0.54
N SER A 131 5.15 -1.39 0.92
CA SER A 131 4.89 -1.78 2.31
C SER A 131 5.98 -1.33 3.29
N LYS A 132 7.20 -1.09 2.79
CA LYS A 132 8.33 -0.58 3.59
C LYS A 132 8.31 0.94 3.75
N LEU A 133 7.51 1.64 2.95
CA LEU A 133 7.40 3.09 3.02
C LEU A 133 6.58 3.52 4.25
N PRO A 134 6.96 4.62 4.90
CA PRO A 134 6.15 5.22 5.96
C PRO A 134 4.83 5.78 5.44
N GLY A 135 3.92 6.08 6.36
CA GLY A 135 2.63 6.70 6.02
C GLY A 135 2.78 8.07 5.36
N ARG A 136 1.71 8.54 4.72
CA ARG A 136 1.72 9.81 3.97
C ARG A 136 2.21 11.01 4.80
N LEU A 137 1.77 11.12 6.05
CA LEU A 137 2.19 12.21 6.95
C LEU A 137 3.67 12.14 7.28
N GLU A 138 4.20 10.93 7.47
CA GLU A 138 5.62 10.70 7.73
C GLU A 138 6.48 11.03 6.50
N LEU A 139 6.01 10.68 5.29
CA LEU A 139 6.68 11.03 4.04
C LEU A 139 6.77 12.55 3.85
N ILE A 140 5.69 13.27 4.16
CA ILE A 140 5.69 14.75 4.12
C ILE A 140 6.66 15.30 5.17
N SER A 141 6.69 14.74 6.39
CA SER A 141 7.62 15.13 7.43
C SER A 141 9.08 14.91 7.03
N MET A 142 9.37 13.76 6.42
CA MET A 142 10.70 13.45 5.87
C MET A 142 11.10 14.44 4.77
N LEU A 143 10.19 14.75 3.84
CA LEU A 143 10.43 15.74 2.79
C LEU A 143 10.78 17.11 3.39
N MET A 144 9.99 17.58 4.36
CA MET A 144 10.26 18.85 5.05
C MET A 144 11.60 18.83 5.80
N SER A 145 11.95 17.71 6.41
CA SER A 145 13.24 17.52 7.08
C SER A 145 14.41 17.62 6.11
N VAL A 146 14.29 16.97 4.93
CA VAL A 146 15.32 17.03 3.87
C VAL A 146 15.46 18.45 3.31
N MET A 147 14.36 19.17 3.11
CA MET A 147 14.39 20.57 2.64
C MET A 147 15.09 21.49 3.65
N ASN A 148 14.93 21.27 4.93
CA ASN A 148 15.58 22.04 6.01
C ASN A 148 17.01 21.54 6.33
N ALA A 149 17.44 20.39 5.80
CA ALA A 149 18.74 19.81 6.09
C ALA A 149 19.93 20.75 5.76
N PRO A 150 19.96 21.48 4.62
CA PRO A 150 21.07 22.39 4.32
C PRO A 150 21.26 23.48 5.39
N VAL A 151 20.18 24.08 5.84
CA VAL A 151 20.20 25.13 6.87
C VAL A 151 20.66 24.57 8.22
N ARG A 152 20.13 23.39 8.59
CA ARG A 152 20.52 22.69 9.82
C ARG A 152 21.99 22.29 9.79
N ASN A 153 22.49 21.77 8.65
CA ASN A 153 23.88 21.38 8.49
C ASN A 153 24.82 22.57 8.58
N LEU A 154 24.45 23.72 7.99
CA LEU A 154 25.21 24.95 8.13
C LEU A 154 25.29 25.42 9.57
N ALA A 155 24.15 25.47 10.26
CA ALA A 155 24.11 25.84 11.68
C ALA A 155 24.94 24.87 12.55
N SER A 156 24.87 23.57 12.26
CA SER A 156 25.68 22.56 12.94
C SER A 156 27.17 22.74 12.70
N ALA A 157 27.58 23.01 11.45
CA ALA A 157 28.98 23.26 11.09
C ALA A 157 29.54 24.50 11.84
N LEU A 158 28.78 25.57 11.93
CA LEU A 158 29.17 26.77 12.69
C LEU A 158 29.30 26.48 14.20
N ASN A 159 28.44 25.65 14.75
CA ASN A 159 28.48 25.27 16.17
C ASN A 159 29.52 24.18 16.47
N GLU A 160 29.99 23.45 15.45
CA GLU A 160 30.95 22.36 15.66
C GLU A 160 32.34 22.87 16.05
N VAL A 161 32.77 24.01 15.53
CA VAL A 161 34.08 24.59 15.81
C VAL A 161 34.24 24.93 17.30
N PRO A 162 33.34 25.73 17.94
CA PRO A 162 33.45 25.97 19.38
C PRO A 162 33.22 24.72 20.22
N SER A 163 32.34 23.83 19.78
CA SER A 163 32.06 22.58 20.50
C SER A 163 33.28 21.63 20.51
N LYS A 164 34.02 21.54 19.41
CA LYS A 164 35.28 20.77 19.35
C LYS A 164 36.33 21.37 20.28
N LEU A 165 36.46 22.70 20.32
CA LEU A 165 37.39 23.34 21.27
C LEU A 165 37.07 22.98 22.72
N VAL A 166 35.81 23.12 23.12
CA VAL A 166 35.38 22.79 24.49
C VAL A 166 35.64 21.32 24.82
N ARG A 167 35.35 20.41 23.88
CA ARG A 167 35.62 18.95 24.07
C ARG A 167 37.10 18.66 24.21
N THR A 168 37.98 19.30 23.44
CA THR A 168 39.42 19.10 23.53
C THR A 168 40.00 19.65 24.84
N VAL A 169 39.54 20.83 25.26
CA VAL A 169 39.94 21.40 26.55
C VAL A 169 39.50 20.51 27.73
N LYS A 170 38.26 20.00 27.66
CA LYS A 170 37.74 19.05 28.65
C LYS A 170 38.56 17.77 28.70
N ALA A 171 38.86 17.18 27.55
CA ALA A 171 39.65 15.96 27.44
C ALA A 171 41.09 16.15 27.97
N VAL A 172 41.68 17.35 27.81
CA VAL A 172 42.98 17.68 28.38
C VAL A 172 42.87 17.86 29.91
N ALA A 173 41.81 18.50 30.41
CA ALA A 173 41.57 18.64 31.84
C ALA A 173 41.35 17.27 32.50
N ASP A 174 40.57 16.39 31.92
CA ASP A 174 40.32 15.05 32.45
C ASP A 174 41.59 14.19 32.46
N LYS A 175 42.48 14.33 31.47
CA LYS A 175 43.80 13.68 31.48
C LYS A 175 44.75 14.24 32.54
N LYS A 176 44.67 15.53 32.87
CA LYS A 176 45.52 16.15 33.92
C LYS A 176 44.92 15.98 35.31
N GLY A 177 43.63 15.85 35.45
CA GLY A 177 42.96 15.63 36.75
C GLY A 177 42.88 14.17 37.18
N GLY A 178 43.26 13.22 36.34
CA GLY A 178 43.36 11.80 36.65
C GLY A 178 44.78 11.29 36.94
N ALA A 179 45.73 12.18 37.23
CA ALA A 179 47.09 11.86 37.63
C ALA A 179 47.29 12.21 39.11
#